data_a4d3e8b481a3e02bb6b3ad03af8ab63f
#
_entry.id   a4d3e8b481a3e02bb6b3ad03af8ab63f
#
_cell.length_a   1.000
_cell.length_b   1.000
_cell.length_c   1.000
_cell.angle_alpha   90.00
_cell.angle_beta   90.00
_cell.angle_gamma   90.00
#
_symmetry.space_group_name_H-M   'P 1'
#
loop_
_entity.id
_entity.type
_entity.pdbx_description
1 polymer ?
#
loop_
_entity_poly.entity_id
_entity_poly.type
_entity_poly.pdbx_seq_one_letter_code
_entity_poly.pdbx_strand_id
1 'polypeptide(L)'
;MTDSEIVAEEFWARKGDVDLFVFRKRLAGAAQRPLLFLVHGSSLCARTGFDLDVPGKPGYSMMDWFAGRGFDVWTMDHENYGRSSRTGSNSDISSGADDLEAAIPIVLRESRAERVHLFGASSGALRAGLFANRNAHKVASLALDAFVWTGEGSPTLAKRRENLDAFRREPVRSVGRAFFHSIFNRDKIGLVEDGVADAFADAELQYGTTMPTGTYLDMCANLPIVDPALVTCPVLLLRGEHDGIATERDVTEFFLKLGTSDKELVVLPGQAHVGALGVNRERLFSVLLEFLTRPARVDGKV
;
A
#
# COMPACT_ATOMS: atom_id res chain seq x y z
N MET A 1 11.62 -26.46 18.13
CA MET A 1 11.82 -25.23 17.34
C MET A 1 11.34 -24.11 18.25
N THR A 2 12.22 -23.26 18.74
CA THR A 2 11.82 -22.07 19.51
C THR A 2 11.05 -21.19 18.56
N ASP A 3 9.74 -21.01 18.79
CA ASP A 3 8.96 -19.98 18.11
C ASP A 3 9.70 -18.66 18.33
N SER A 4 10.31 -18.15 17.26
CA SER A 4 11.02 -16.88 17.35
C SER A 4 9.94 -15.81 17.51
N GLU A 5 9.98 -15.11 18.63
CA GLU A 5 9.03 -14.04 18.98
C GLU A 5 9.08 -12.93 17.92
N ILE A 6 7.93 -12.46 17.48
CA ILE A 6 7.83 -11.27 16.63
C ILE A 6 7.95 -10.05 17.55
N VAL A 7 8.93 -9.22 17.28
CA VAL A 7 9.13 -7.94 17.97
C VAL A 7 8.63 -6.79 17.11
N ALA A 8 8.05 -5.78 17.78
CA ALA A 8 7.56 -4.57 17.17
C ALA A 8 8.38 -3.37 17.65
N GLU A 9 8.72 -2.47 16.74
CA GLU A 9 9.54 -1.29 17.01
C GLU A 9 8.94 -0.06 16.33
N GLU A 10 9.02 1.11 16.98
CA GLU A 10 8.49 2.36 16.49
C GLU A 10 9.63 3.35 16.23
N PHE A 11 9.51 4.09 15.13
CA PHE A 11 10.47 5.10 14.71
C PHE A 11 9.74 6.34 14.23
N TRP A 12 10.50 7.42 14.07
CA TRP A 12 9.99 8.66 13.52
C TRP A 12 10.93 9.15 12.42
N ALA A 13 10.37 9.44 11.25
CA ALA A 13 11.06 10.14 10.18
C ALA A 13 10.60 11.60 10.15
N ARG A 14 11.41 12.47 9.56
CA ARG A 14 11.10 13.90 9.51
C ARG A 14 11.17 14.42 8.08
N LYS A 15 10.07 15.04 7.62
CA LYS A 15 9.95 15.76 6.36
C LYS A 15 9.75 17.26 6.67
N GLY A 16 10.82 18.05 6.68
CA GLY A 16 10.73 19.43 7.17
C GLY A 16 10.22 19.48 8.61
N ASP A 17 9.06 20.10 8.83
CA ASP A 17 8.40 20.19 10.15
C ASP A 17 7.37 19.08 10.40
N VAL A 18 7.23 18.12 9.48
CA VAL A 18 6.29 17.00 9.58
C VAL A 18 6.99 15.80 10.20
N ASP A 19 6.49 15.29 11.32
CA ASP A 19 6.90 14.03 11.92
C ASP A 19 6.06 12.90 11.33
N LEU A 20 6.74 11.88 10.79
CA LEU A 20 6.13 10.71 10.15
C LEU A 20 6.35 9.48 11.04
N PHE A 21 5.26 8.84 11.44
CA PHE A 21 5.29 7.62 12.23
C PHE A 21 5.68 6.43 11.36
N VAL A 22 6.72 5.69 11.76
CA VAL A 22 7.24 4.51 11.08
C VAL A 22 7.20 3.32 12.03
N PHE A 23 6.74 2.17 11.55
CA PHE A 23 6.50 0.99 12.36
C PHE A 23 7.14 -0.24 11.73
N ARG A 24 7.74 -1.10 12.55
CA ARG A 24 8.50 -2.29 12.15
C ARG A 24 8.02 -3.52 12.90
N LYS A 25 7.93 -4.66 12.22
CA LYS A 25 7.78 -5.99 12.82
C LYS A 25 8.76 -6.98 12.19
N ARG A 26 9.42 -7.77 13.01
CA ARG A 26 10.34 -8.82 12.57
C ARG A 26 10.49 -9.90 13.65
N LEU A 27 11.02 -11.05 13.27
CA LEU A 27 11.44 -12.03 14.27
C LEU A 27 12.59 -11.45 15.13
N ALA A 28 12.62 -11.76 16.41
CA ALA A 28 13.71 -11.40 17.30
C ALA A 28 15.07 -11.92 16.78
N GLY A 29 16.16 -11.29 17.21
CA GLY A 29 17.52 -11.67 16.83
C GLY A 29 18.16 -10.72 15.82
N ALA A 30 19.48 -10.90 15.60
CA ALA A 30 20.34 -9.97 14.86
C ALA A 30 20.56 -10.36 13.38
N ALA A 31 19.92 -11.41 12.87
CA ALA A 31 20.10 -11.84 11.49
C ALA A 31 19.57 -10.77 10.52
N GLN A 32 20.34 -10.49 9.46
CA GLN A 32 19.86 -9.65 8.36
C GLN A 32 18.74 -10.39 7.63
N ARG A 33 17.68 -9.65 7.28
CA ARG A 33 16.45 -10.19 6.69
C ARG A 33 16.10 -9.40 5.43
N PRO A 34 15.40 -10.02 4.45
CA PRO A 34 14.86 -9.25 3.33
C PRO A 34 13.90 -8.18 3.85
N LEU A 35 14.09 -6.96 3.38
CA LEU A 35 13.35 -5.78 3.81
C LEU A 35 12.10 -5.58 2.95
N LEU A 36 10.92 -5.69 3.57
CA LEU A 36 9.63 -5.41 2.93
C LEU A 36 9.01 -4.15 3.53
N PHE A 37 8.71 -3.15 2.72
CA PHE A 37 8.03 -1.93 3.13
C PHE A 37 6.63 -1.83 2.52
N LEU A 38 5.62 -1.69 3.36
CA LEU A 38 4.20 -1.65 3.00
C LEU A 38 3.71 -0.20 2.97
N VAL A 39 3.15 0.24 1.84
CA VAL A 39 2.68 1.61 1.59
C VAL A 39 1.16 1.64 1.53
N HIS A 40 0.52 2.28 2.52
CA HIS A 40 -0.93 2.31 2.63
C HIS A 40 -1.60 3.25 1.63
N GLY A 41 -2.85 2.93 1.30
CA GLY A 41 -3.70 3.73 0.43
C GLY A 41 -4.41 4.87 1.15
N SER A 42 -5.41 5.45 0.46
CA SER A 42 -6.29 6.48 1.02
C SER A 42 -7.24 5.90 2.06
N SER A 43 -7.69 6.73 2.98
CA SER A 43 -8.80 6.43 3.90
C SER A 43 -8.47 5.40 4.98
N LEU A 44 -7.19 5.12 5.21
CA LEU A 44 -6.71 4.25 6.28
C LEU A 44 -5.27 4.60 6.63
N CYS A 45 -4.89 4.36 7.88
CA CYS A 45 -3.48 4.41 8.30
C CYS A 45 -2.78 3.06 8.05
N ALA A 46 -1.47 3.06 8.22
CA ALA A 46 -0.65 1.91 7.90
C ALA A 46 -1.02 0.66 8.71
N ARG A 47 -1.17 0.80 10.02
CA ARG A 47 -1.47 -0.35 10.89
C ARG A 47 -2.87 -0.91 10.64
N THR A 48 -3.87 -0.07 10.40
CA THR A 48 -5.21 -0.54 10.03
C THR A 48 -5.19 -1.33 8.72
N GLY A 49 -4.36 -0.92 7.76
CA GLY A 49 -4.25 -1.61 6.47
C GLY A 49 -3.47 -2.92 6.51
N PHE A 50 -2.42 -3.00 7.36
CA PHE A 50 -1.44 -4.08 7.29
C PHE A 50 -1.19 -4.81 8.61
N ASP A 51 -1.71 -4.32 9.72
CA ASP A 51 -1.53 -4.88 11.06
C ASP A 51 -2.83 -4.82 11.87
N LEU A 52 -3.96 -5.12 11.22
CA LEU A 52 -5.27 -5.08 11.85
C LEU A 52 -5.41 -6.24 12.84
N ASP A 53 -5.82 -5.91 14.07
CA ASP A 53 -6.32 -6.87 15.03
C ASP A 53 -7.85 -6.98 14.89
N VAL A 54 -8.31 -8.19 14.60
CA VAL A 54 -9.75 -8.48 14.52
C VAL A 54 -10.13 -9.42 15.67
N PRO A 55 -10.93 -8.99 16.64
CA PRO A 55 -11.27 -9.80 17.81
C PRO A 55 -11.79 -11.19 17.44
N GLY A 56 -11.13 -12.22 17.97
CA GLY A 56 -11.49 -13.63 17.73
C GLY A 56 -11.14 -14.18 16.34
N LYS A 57 -10.45 -13.40 15.49
CA LYS A 57 -10.07 -13.80 14.12
C LYS A 57 -8.58 -13.54 13.88
N PRO A 58 -7.72 -14.57 13.96
CA PRO A 58 -6.30 -14.43 13.68
C PRO A 58 -6.01 -14.27 12.18
N GLY A 59 -4.78 -13.84 11.85
CA GLY A 59 -4.27 -13.83 10.49
C GLY A 59 -4.68 -12.61 9.64
N TYR A 60 -5.10 -11.50 10.28
CA TYR A 60 -5.36 -10.24 9.59
C TYR A 60 -4.16 -9.29 9.57
N SER A 61 -3.10 -9.58 10.33
CA SER A 61 -1.84 -8.84 10.23
C SER A 61 -0.98 -9.39 9.08
N MET A 62 -0.91 -8.66 7.98
CA MET A 62 0.04 -8.91 6.89
C MET A 62 1.48 -8.77 7.40
N MET A 63 1.72 -7.84 8.34
CA MET A 63 3.04 -7.65 8.93
C MET A 63 3.49 -8.88 9.71
N ASP A 64 2.64 -9.47 10.55
CA ASP A 64 2.97 -10.71 11.28
C ASP A 64 3.17 -11.89 10.34
N TRP A 65 2.34 -11.97 9.29
CA TRP A 65 2.42 -13.04 8.32
C TRP A 65 3.77 -13.08 7.61
N PHE A 66 4.31 -11.93 7.18
CA PHE A 66 5.62 -11.82 6.54
C PHE A 66 6.77 -11.87 7.56
N ALA A 67 6.63 -11.24 8.73
CA ALA A 67 7.63 -11.31 9.80
C ALA A 67 7.87 -12.76 10.24
N GLY A 68 6.81 -13.55 10.43
CA GLY A 68 6.90 -14.97 10.75
C GLY A 68 7.59 -15.81 9.68
N ARG A 69 7.67 -15.31 8.44
CA ARG A 69 8.39 -15.93 7.31
C ARG A 69 9.80 -15.36 7.08
N GLY A 70 10.30 -14.61 8.06
CA GLY A 70 11.69 -14.15 8.08
C GLY A 70 11.95 -12.81 7.41
N PHE A 71 10.92 -12.05 7.08
CA PHE A 71 11.07 -10.69 6.58
C PHE A 71 11.25 -9.67 7.71
N ASP A 72 11.94 -8.58 7.39
CA ASP A 72 11.96 -7.34 8.15
C ASP A 72 10.87 -6.43 7.56
N VAL A 73 9.71 -6.35 8.22
CA VAL A 73 8.51 -5.73 7.67
C VAL A 73 8.31 -4.34 8.26
N TRP A 74 8.22 -3.35 7.39
CA TRP A 74 8.07 -1.96 7.74
C TRP A 74 6.82 -1.35 7.10
N THR A 75 6.31 -0.32 7.73
CA THR A 75 5.26 0.55 7.20
C THR A 75 5.36 1.94 7.82
N MET A 76 4.60 2.89 7.32
CA MET A 76 4.52 4.24 7.87
C MET A 76 3.13 4.82 7.68
N ASP A 77 2.76 5.74 8.56
CA ASP A 77 1.64 6.64 8.32
C ASP A 77 2.11 7.84 7.50
N HIS A 78 1.45 8.10 6.38
CA HIS A 78 1.69 9.32 5.60
C HIS A 78 1.24 10.57 6.38
N GLU A 79 1.75 11.73 5.99
CA GLU A 79 1.26 13.02 6.51
C GLU A 79 -0.27 13.08 6.52
N ASN A 80 -0.87 13.54 7.61
CA ASN A 80 -2.31 13.60 7.86
C ASN A 80 -3.02 12.24 8.06
N TYR A 81 -2.28 11.13 8.22
CA TYR A 81 -2.84 9.82 8.55
C TYR A 81 -2.32 9.32 9.90
N GLY A 82 -3.10 8.47 10.56
CA GLY A 82 -2.71 7.74 11.76
C GLY A 82 -2.04 8.63 12.82
N ARG A 83 -0.82 8.26 13.19
CA ARG A 83 0.01 8.94 14.20
C ARG A 83 0.92 10.03 13.64
N SER A 84 1.05 10.15 12.32
CA SER A 84 1.84 11.22 11.71
C SER A 84 1.24 12.59 11.92
N SER A 85 2.06 13.65 11.78
CA SER A 85 1.64 15.03 11.94
C SER A 85 0.41 15.39 11.12
N ARG A 86 -0.49 16.14 11.73
CA ARG A 86 -1.65 16.77 11.08
C ARG A 86 -1.29 18.18 10.64
N THR A 87 -1.41 18.44 9.34
CA THR A 87 -1.09 19.74 8.72
C THR A 87 -2.26 20.24 7.90
N GLY A 88 -2.11 21.40 7.25
CA GLY A 88 -3.09 21.92 6.28
C GLY A 88 -2.99 21.30 4.88
N SER A 89 -2.06 20.38 4.64
CA SER A 89 -1.88 19.67 3.36
C SER A 89 -3.04 18.71 3.09
N ASN A 90 -3.36 18.49 1.82
CA ASN A 90 -4.31 17.48 1.39
C ASN A 90 -3.69 16.07 1.23
N SER A 91 -2.38 15.92 1.48
CA SER A 91 -1.61 14.66 1.39
C SER A 91 -1.85 13.91 0.06
N ASP A 92 -1.52 14.55 -1.04
CA ASP A 92 -1.63 14.01 -2.39
C ASP A 92 -0.59 12.90 -2.67
N ILE A 93 -0.54 12.38 -3.89
CA ILE A 93 0.38 11.29 -4.24
C ILE A 93 1.83 11.78 -4.19
N SER A 94 2.11 13.01 -4.64
CA SER A 94 3.46 13.58 -4.61
C SER A 94 3.96 13.75 -3.18
N SER A 95 3.13 14.34 -2.30
CA SER A 95 3.44 14.47 -0.86
C SER A 95 3.71 13.10 -0.22
N GLY A 96 2.94 12.07 -0.60
CA GLY A 96 3.19 10.71 -0.10
C GLY A 96 4.49 10.08 -0.63
N ALA A 97 4.94 10.42 -1.83
CA ALA A 97 6.27 10.02 -2.31
C ALA A 97 7.39 10.75 -1.54
N ASP A 98 7.20 12.04 -1.21
CA ASP A 98 8.12 12.82 -0.37
C ASP A 98 8.20 12.24 1.06
N ASP A 99 7.08 11.74 1.61
CA ASP A 99 7.05 11.03 2.89
C ASP A 99 7.93 9.78 2.85
N LEU A 100 7.85 8.99 1.76
CA LEU A 100 8.71 7.82 1.56
C LEU A 100 10.18 8.24 1.41
N GLU A 101 10.48 9.35 0.74
CA GLU A 101 11.84 9.88 0.62
C GLU A 101 12.44 10.25 1.98
N ALA A 102 11.63 10.70 2.93
CA ALA A 102 12.04 10.98 4.30
C ALA A 102 12.21 9.72 5.16
N ALA A 103 11.33 8.72 5.01
CA ALA A 103 11.31 7.52 5.84
C ALA A 103 12.31 6.44 5.40
N ILE A 104 12.43 6.17 4.10
CA ILE A 104 13.24 5.07 3.56
C ILE A 104 14.72 5.12 4.00
N PRO A 105 15.41 6.28 4.10
CA PRO A 105 16.78 6.32 4.61
C PRO A 105 16.92 5.77 6.02
N ILE A 106 15.95 6.02 6.91
CA ILE A 106 15.94 5.48 8.28
C ILE A 106 15.75 3.96 8.23
N VAL A 107 14.79 3.51 7.44
CA VAL A 107 14.46 2.08 7.26
C VAL A 107 15.66 1.30 6.74
N LEU A 108 16.35 1.79 5.71
CA LEU A 108 17.55 1.16 5.14
C LEU A 108 18.69 1.08 6.18
N ARG A 109 18.90 2.14 6.96
CA ARG A 109 19.90 2.18 8.02
C ARG A 109 19.63 1.14 9.12
N GLU A 110 18.40 1.14 9.65
CA GLU A 110 18.01 0.25 10.75
C GLU A 110 17.94 -1.23 10.33
N SER A 111 17.59 -1.50 9.07
CA SER A 111 17.57 -2.85 8.49
C SER A 111 18.94 -3.30 7.96
N ARG A 112 19.92 -2.39 7.88
CA ARG A 112 21.22 -2.63 7.22
C ARG A 112 21.06 -3.13 5.77
N ALA A 113 20.03 -2.65 5.09
CA ALA A 113 19.72 -2.99 3.70
C ALA A 113 20.15 -1.84 2.78
N GLU A 114 20.53 -2.18 1.55
CA GLU A 114 20.88 -1.19 0.51
C GLU A 114 19.66 -0.75 -0.28
N ARG A 115 18.70 -1.65 -0.46
CA ARG A 115 17.47 -1.43 -1.22
C ARG A 115 16.27 -2.04 -0.51
N VAL A 116 15.09 -1.56 -0.87
CA VAL A 116 13.82 -1.98 -0.28
C VAL A 116 12.93 -2.69 -1.30
N HIS A 117 12.27 -3.77 -0.90
CA HIS A 117 11.11 -4.30 -1.59
C HIS A 117 9.89 -3.48 -1.18
N LEU A 118 9.22 -2.84 -2.15
CA LEU A 118 8.02 -2.04 -1.89
C LEU A 118 6.76 -2.82 -2.26
N PHE A 119 5.79 -2.81 -1.36
CA PHE A 119 4.40 -3.18 -1.66
C PHE A 119 3.51 -1.98 -1.42
N GLY A 120 2.77 -1.54 -2.43
CA GLY A 120 1.80 -0.45 -2.32
C GLY A 120 0.40 -0.92 -2.67
N ALA A 121 -0.60 -0.49 -1.89
CA ALA A 121 -2.00 -0.82 -2.14
C ALA A 121 -2.82 0.42 -2.53
N SER A 122 -3.61 0.36 -3.61
CA SER A 122 -4.48 1.45 -4.07
C SER A 122 -3.68 2.74 -4.34
N SER A 123 -4.03 3.87 -3.73
CA SER A 123 -3.23 5.11 -3.83
C SER A 123 -1.83 4.96 -3.21
N GLY A 124 -1.61 4.00 -2.32
CA GLY A 124 -0.28 3.61 -1.87
C GLY A 124 0.57 2.99 -2.98
N ALA A 125 -0.06 2.30 -3.92
CA ALA A 125 0.61 1.82 -5.13
C ALA A 125 1.07 2.98 -6.04
N LEU A 126 0.28 4.05 -6.14
CA LEU A 126 0.69 5.28 -6.84
C LEU A 126 1.87 5.97 -6.15
N ARG A 127 1.84 6.08 -4.80
CA ARG A 127 2.93 6.65 -4.01
C ARG A 127 4.22 5.84 -4.16
N ALA A 128 4.14 4.52 -4.04
CA ALA A 128 5.27 3.61 -4.21
C ALA A 128 5.82 3.65 -5.65
N GLY A 129 4.96 3.70 -6.66
CA GLY A 129 5.34 3.83 -8.07
C GLY A 129 6.04 5.16 -8.36
N LEU A 130 5.51 6.27 -7.85
CA LEU A 130 6.13 7.60 -8.01
C LEU A 130 7.48 7.68 -7.27
N PHE A 131 7.56 7.10 -6.06
CA PHE A 131 8.84 6.97 -5.35
C PHE A 131 9.85 6.17 -6.17
N ALA A 132 9.45 5.05 -6.77
CA ALA A 132 10.31 4.23 -7.61
C ALA A 132 10.77 4.99 -8.88
N ASN A 133 9.92 5.80 -9.50
CA ASN A 133 10.31 6.65 -10.62
C ASN A 133 11.42 7.66 -10.22
N ARG A 134 11.35 8.22 -9.02
CA ARG A 134 12.30 9.22 -8.50
C ARG A 134 13.57 8.59 -7.89
N ASN A 135 13.47 7.39 -7.34
CA ASN A 135 14.50 6.76 -6.52
C ASN A 135 14.79 5.31 -6.95
N ALA A 136 14.85 5.00 -8.25
CA ALA A 136 15.02 3.65 -8.76
C ALA A 136 16.17 2.87 -8.10
N HIS A 137 17.29 3.56 -7.78
CA HIS A 137 18.46 2.95 -7.14
C HIS A 137 18.22 2.41 -5.72
N LYS A 138 17.16 2.87 -5.03
CA LYS A 138 16.78 2.41 -3.68
C LYS A 138 15.79 1.26 -3.71
N VAL A 139 15.20 0.93 -4.86
CA VAL A 139 14.12 -0.07 -4.97
C VAL A 139 14.68 -1.38 -5.48
N ALA A 140 14.49 -2.46 -4.71
CA ALA A 140 14.88 -3.81 -5.08
C ALA A 140 13.82 -4.46 -5.98
N SER A 141 12.54 -4.29 -5.62
CA SER A 141 11.39 -4.69 -6.44
C SER A 141 10.14 -3.89 -6.03
N LEU A 142 9.14 -3.87 -6.90
CA LEU A 142 7.91 -3.09 -6.73
C LEU A 142 6.69 -3.99 -6.94
N ALA A 143 5.89 -4.19 -5.90
CA ALA A 143 4.59 -4.85 -5.98
C ALA A 143 3.47 -3.80 -5.82
N LEU A 144 2.57 -3.73 -6.79
CA LEU A 144 1.49 -2.75 -6.87
C LEU A 144 0.14 -3.48 -6.85
N ASP A 145 -0.56 -3.41 -5.74
CA ASP A 145 -1.89 -3.99 -5.57
C ASP A 145 -2.98 -2.94 -5.81
N ALA A 146 -4.03 -3.33 -6.53
CA ALA A 146 -5.16 -2.46 -6.84
C ALA A 146 -4.74 -1.11 -7.46
N PHE A 147 -3.71 -1.17 -8.33
CA PHE A 147 -3.07 -0.02 -8.94
C PHE A 147 -3.92 0.59 -10.05
N VAL A 148 -4.03 1.91 -10.04
CA VAL A 148 -4.71 2.69 -11.08
C VAL A 148 -3.67 3.51 -11.84
N TRP A 149 -3.59 3.36 -13.16
CA TRP A 149 -2.66 4.13 -13.99
C TRP A 149 -3.30 5.41 -14.56
N THR A 150 -4.31 5.25 -15.43
CA THR A 150 -5.07 6.36 -16.02
C THR A 150 -6.46 6.52 -15.39
N GLY A 151 -6.96 5.44 -14.79
CA GLY A 151 -8.31 5.37 -14.25
C GLY A 151 -9.41 5.28 -15.32
N GLU A 152 -9.03 4.97 -16.57
CA GLU A 152 -10.00 4.80 -17.65
C GLU A 152 -10.91 3.59 -17.40
N GLY A 153 -12.19 3.76 -17.62
CA GLY A 153 -13.20 2.72 -17.43
C GLY A 153 -13.54 2.41 -15.96
N SER A 154 -12.95 3.09 -14.98
CA SER A 154 -13.23 2.88 -13.56
C SER A 154 -14.60 3.45 -13.15
N PRO A 155 -15.58 2.60 -12.78
CA PRO A 155 -16.89 3.08 -12.35
C PRO A 155 -16.82 3.86 -11.04
N THR A 156 -15.92 3.47 -10.13
CA THR A 156 -15.75 4.17 -8.85
C THR A 156 -15.14 5.54 -9.04
N LEU A 157 -14.14 5.70 -9.92
CA LEU A 157 -13.56 7.02 -10.20
C LEU A 157 -14.54 7.91 -10.95
N ALA A 158 -15.35 7.36 -11.87
CA ALA A 158 -16.42 8.10 -12.52
C ALA A 158 -17.38 8.74 -11.51
N LYS A 159 -17.84 7.94 -10.53
CA LYS A 159 -18.69 8.43 -9.44
C LYS A 159 -17.96 9.44 -8.52
N ARG A 160 -16.69 9.24 -8.21
CA ARG A 160 -15.92 10.18 -7.39
C ARG A 160 -15.72 11.54 -8.05
N ARG A 161 -15.62 11.58 -9.39
CA ARG A 161 -15.49 12.84 -10.16
C ARG A 161 -16.68 13.77 -9.98
N GLU A 162 -17.86 13.27 -9.59
CA GLU A 162 -19.02 14.10 -9.24
C GLU A 162 -18.72 15.06 -8.06
N ASN A 163 -17.74 14.71 -7.21
CA ASN A 163 -17.32 15.52 -6.06
C ASN A 163 -15.97 16.23 -6.27
N LEU A 164 -15.48 16.33 -7.50
CA LEU A 164 -14.14 16.86 -7.80
C LEU A 164 -13.93 18.28 -7.28
N ASP A 165 -14.93 19.14 -7.40
CA ASP A 165 -14.83 20.52 -6.91
C ASP A 165 -14.73 20.61 -5.39
N ALA A 166 -15.33 19.68 -4.66
CA ALA A 166 -15.15 19.60 -3.20
C ALA A 166 -13.71 19.17 -2.87
N PHE A 167 -13.14 18.19 -3.57
CA PHE A 167 -11.76 17.74 -3.37
C PHE A 167 -10.71 18.84 -3.69
N ARG A 168 -11.04 19.76 -4.60
CA ARG A 168 -10.17 20.92 -4.91
C ARG A 168 -10.20 22.00 -3.83
N ARG A 169 -11.36 22.20 -3.19
CA ARG A 169 -11.54 23.27 -2.18
C ARG A 169 -11.13 22.84 -0.79
N GLU A 170 -11.39 21.59 -0.44
CA GLU A 170 -11.24 21.10 0.94
C GLU A 170 -10.07 20.11 1.03
N PRO A 171 -9.03 20.41 1.84
CA PRO A 171 -7.88 19.52 1.99
C PRO A 171 -8.24 18.23 2.73
N VAL A 172 -9.36 18.21 3.45
CA VAL A 172 -9.86 17.04 4.18
C VAL A 172 -11.35 16.84 3.92
N ARG A 173 -11.82 15.60 4.09
CA ARG A 173 -13.25 15.21 4.04
C ARG A 173 -13.64 14.48 5.30
N SER A 174 -14.90 14.57 5.69
CA SER A 174 -15.45 13.82 6.81
C SER A 174 -15.57 12.32 6.47
N VAL A 175 -15.27 11.49 7.44
CA VAL A 175 -15.44 10.03 7.40
C VAL A 175 -16.11 9.55 8.69
N GLY A 176 -16.72 8.39 8.62
CA GLY A 176 -17.34 7.75 9.78
C GLY A 176 -17.52 6.26 9.55
N ARG A 177 -18.10 5.55 10.51
CA ARG A 177 -18.26 4.09 10.46
C ARG A 177 -18.91 3.61 9.16
N ALA A 178 -20.00 4.24 8.73
CA ALA A 178 -20.69 3.87 7.49
C ALA A 178 -19.80 3.99 6.25
N PHE A 179 -18.92 5.01 6.21
CA PHE A 179 -17.94 5.14 5.14
C PHE A 179 -16.94 3.97 5.16
N PHE A 180 -16.39 3.61 6.32
CA PHE A 180 -15.44 2.49 6.43
C PHE A 180 -16.09 1.15 6.05
N HIS A 181 -17.32 0.87 6.46
CA HIS A 181 -18.08 -0.29 6.01
C HIS A 181 -18.26 -0.32 4.49
N SER A 182 -18.49 0.85 3.86
CA SER A 182 -18.67 0.94 2.41
C SER A 182 -17.44 0.54 1.60
N ILE A 183 -16.24 0.64 2.19
CA ILE A 183 -14.98 0.23 1.55
C ILE A 183 -15.01 -1.26 1.20
N PHE A 184 -15.57 -2.09 2.09
CA PHE A 184 -15.62 -3.54 1.93
C PHE A 184 -16.79 -4.04 1.08
N ASN A 185 -17.85 -3.25 0.99
CA ASN A 185 -19.10 -3.67 0.32
C ASN A 185 -19.30 -3.03 -1.06
N ARG A 186 -18.47 -2.06 -1.44
CA ARG A 186 -18.61 -1.26 -2.66
C ARG A 186 -18.54 -2.11 -3.93
N ASP A 187 -17.56 -3.01 -4.01
CA ASP A 187 -17.27 -3.73 -5.25
C ASP A 187 -18.00 -5.08 -5.31
N LYS A 188 -17.97 -5.84 -4.22
CA LYS A 188 -18.62 -7.15 -4.09
C LYS A 188 -18.90 -7.46 -2.63
N ILE A 189 -20.15 -7.75 -2.29
CA ILE A 189 -20.56 -8.18 -0.95
C ILE A 189 -20.09 -9.63 -0.70
N GLY A 190 -19.72 -9.94 0.55
CA GLY A 190 -19.35 -11.29 0.99
C GLY A 190 -17.88 -11.65 0.78
N LEU A 191 -17.03 -10.69 0.40
CA LEU A 191 -15.58 -10.88 0.27
C LEU A 191 -14.78 -10.45 1.51
N VAL A 192 -15.46 -10.14 2.60
CA VAL A 192 -14.87 -9.86 3.92
C VAL A 192 -15.64 -10.62 4.99
N GLU A 193 -14.96 -11.10 6.01
CA GLU A 193 -15.60 -11.78 7.12
C GLU A 193 -16.34 -10.79 8.02
N ASP A 194 -17.40 -11.28 8.70
CA ASP A 194 -18.15 -10.48 9.68
C ASP A 194 -17.22 -9.93 10.78
N GLY A 195 -17.45 -8.70 11.22
CA GLY A 195 -16.67 -8.02 12.24
C GLY A 195 -15.39 -7.35 11.75
N VAL A 196 -14.86 -7.66 10.54
CA VAL A 196 -13.65 -7.04 10.01
C VAL A 196 -13.87 -5.55 9.71
N ALA A 197 -15.01 -5.20 9.11
CA ALA A 197 -15.35 -3.81 8.82
C ALA A 197 -15.55 -2.99 10.10
N ASP A 198 -16.05 -3.61 11.18
CA ASP A 198 -16.19 -2.98 12.50
C ASP A 198 -14.82 -2.76 13.14
N ALA A 199 -13.97 -3.79 13.20
CA ALA A 199 -12.62 -3.68 13.72
C ALA A 199 -11.79 -2.62 12.97
N PHE A 200 -11.92 -2.58 11.64
CA PHE A 200 -11.31 -1.55 10.81
C PHE A 200 -11.81 -0.15 11.17
N ALA A 201 -13.12 0.03 11.29
CA ALA A 201 -13.72 1.32 11.63
C ALA A 201 -13.31 1.78 13.05
N ASP A 202 -13.25 0.87 14.02
CA ASP A 202 -12.79 1.16 15.38
C ASP A 202 -11.30 1.58 15.38
N ALA A 203 -10.47 0.88 14.60
CA ALA A 203 -9.04 1.21 14.47
C ALA A 203 -8.81 2.58 13.81
N GLU A 204 -9.61 2.97 12.81
CA GLU A 204 -9.46 4.28 12.15
C GLU A 204 -10.05 5.44 12.97
N LEU A 205 -11.23 5.26 13.57
CA LEU A 205 -11.92 6.32 14.28
C LEU A 205 -11.18 6.83 15.53
N GLN A 206 -10.24 6.06 16.08
CA GLN A 206 -9.35 6.54 17.14
C GLN A 206 -8.45 7.70 16.68
N TYR A 207 -8.18 7.82 15.39
CA TYR A 207 -7.37 8.89 14.80
C TYR A 207 -8.20 10.09 14.32
N GLY A 208 -9.53 10.05 14.47
CA GLY A 208 -10.44 11.13 14.12
C GLY A 208 -11.44 10.79 13.03
N THR A 209 -12.18 11.80 12.62
CA THR A 209 -13.31 11.67 11.68
C THR A 209 -13.06 12.43 10.36
N THR A 210 -11.80 12.70 10.04
CA THR A 210 -11.41 13.38 8.80
C THR A 210 -10.26 12.67 8.11
N MET A 211 -10.28 12.67 6.77
CA MET A 211 -9.24 12.09 5.93
C MET A 211 -8.84 13.08 4.84
N PRO A 212 -7.56 13.10 4.41
CA PRO A 212 -7.09 13.94 3.32
C PRO A 212 -7.83 13.66 2.00
N THR A 213 -7.93 14.67 1.14
CA THR A 213 -8.59 14.58 -0.16
C THR A 213 -7.62 14.45 -1.33
N GLY A 214 -6.32 14.73 -1.14
CA GLY A 214 -5.36 14.87 -2.22
C GLY A 214 -5.24 13.63 -3.10
N THR A 215 -5.23 12.42 -2.52
CA THR A 215 -5.22 11.18 -3.31
C THR A 215 -6.49 10.99 -4.14
N TYR A 216 -7.65 11.46 -3.66
CA TYR A 216 -8.90 11.43 -4.42
C TYR A 216 -8.88 12.46 -5.55
N LEU A 217 -8.37 13.67 -5.29
CA LEU A 217 -8.14 14.69 -6.31
C LEU A 217 -7.25 14.16 -7.42
N ASP A 218 -6.10 13.58 -7.06
CA ASP A 218 -5.15 13.04 -8.02
C ASP A 218 -5.75 11.93 -8.88
N MET A 219 -6.38 10.92 -8.25
CA MET A 219 -7.00 9.82 -9.00
C MET A 219 -8.17 10.27 -9.88
N CYS A 220 -8.84 11.38 -9.55
CA CYS A 220 -9.96 11.88 -10.34
C CYS A 220 -9.56 12.85 -11.45
N ALA A 221 -8.42 13.59 -11.31
CA ALA A 221 -8.08 14.69 -12.19
C ALA A 221 -6.65 14.70 -12.75
N ASN A 222 -5.68 14.04 -12.10
CA ASN A 222 -4.27 14.22 -12.37
C ASN A 222 -3.55 12.96 -12.89
N LEU A 223 -4.26 11.85 -13.11
CA LEU A 223 -3.67 10.63 -13.70
C LEU A 223 -3.32 10.83 -15.17
N PRO A 224 -2.26 10.18 -15.69
CA PRO A 224 -1.36 9.28 -14.98
C PRO A 224 -0.26 10.04 -14.21
N ILE A 225 0.15 9.49 -13.04
CA ILE A 225 1.22 10.06 -12.20
C ILE A 225 2.51 9.26 -12.30
N VAL A 226 2.39 7.93 -12.46
CA VAL A 226 3.54 7.03 -12.56
C VAL A 226 3.88 6.80 -14.03
N ASP A 227 5.13 7.08 -14.41
CA ASP A 227 5.64 6.74 -15.74
C ASP A 227 6.14 5.28 -15.75
N PRO A 228 5.49 4.38 -16.48
CA PRO A 228 5.89 2.98 -16.53
C PRO A 228 7.29 2.78 -17.12
N ALA A 229 7.76 3.66 -18.03
CA ALA A 229 9.07 3.54 -18.65
C ALA A 229 10.22 3.78 -17.67
N LEU A 230 9.97 4.53 -16.58
CA LEU A 230 10.95 4.80 -15.52
C LEU A 230 11.00 3.72 -14.45
N VAL A 231 10.08 2.74 -14.48
CA VAL A 231 10.09 1.60 -13.55
C VAL A 231 10.99 0.51 -14.13
N THR A 232 12.20 0.40 -13.61
CA THR A 232 13.26 -0.49 -14.13
C THR A 232 13.57 -1.69 -13.24
N CYS A 233 13.07 -1.72 -12.00
CA CYS A 233 13.16 -2.86 -11.10
C CYS A 233 12.17 -3.98 -11.47
N PRO A 234 12.30 -5.22 -10.92
CA PRO A 234 11.28 -6.24 -11.02
C PRO A 234 9.91 -5.75 -10.51
N VAL A 235 8.82 -6.06 -11.23
CA VAL A 235 7.46 -5.60 -10.92
C VAL A 235 6.48 -6.75 -10.83
N LEU A 236 5.65 -6.72 -9.77
CA LEU A 236 4.43 -7.51 -9.64
C LEU A 236 3.22 -6.57 -9.61
N LEU A 237 2.29 -6.75 -10.55
CA LEU A 237 0.98 -6.11 -10.50
C LEU A 237 -0.05 -7.11 -9.98
N LEU A 238 -0.80 -6.70 -8.96
CA LEU A 238 -1.87 -7.49 -8.35
C LEU A 238 -3.20 -6.75 -8.54
N ARG A 239 -4.23 -7.51 -8.93
CA ARG A 239 -5.58 -6.99 -9.10
C ARG A 239 -6.61 -7.97 -8.57
N GLY A 240 -7.53 -7.54 -7.72
CA GLY A 240 -8.70 -8.33 -7.34
C GLY A 240 -9.65 -8.50 -8.54
N GLU A 241 -10.21 -9.72 -8.71
CA GLU A 241 -11.21 -10.02 -9.76
C GLU A 241 -12.35 -9.01 -9.81
N HIS A 242 -12.81 -8.57 -8.63
CA HIS A 242 -13.95 -7.68 -8.47
C HIS A 242 -13.55 -6.23 -8.16
N ASP A 243 -12.30 -5.83 -8.42
CA ASP A 243 -11.84 -4.44 -8.16
C ASP A 243 -12.57 -3.45 -9.08
N GLY A 244 -13.38 -2.57 -8.48
CA GLY A 244 -14.13 -1.53 -9.17
C GLY A 244 -13.40 -0.21 -9.36
N ILE A 245 -12.11 -0.11 -8.92
CA ILE A 245 -11.26 1.07 -9.11
C ILE A 245 -10.19 0.78 -10.17
N ALA A 246 -9.36 -0.24 -9.96
CA ALA A 246 -8.33 -0.67 -10.88
C ALA A 246 -8.93 -1.60 -11.94
N THR A 247 -9.18 -1.09 -13.14
CA THR A 247 -9.73 -1.92 -14.22
C THR A 247 -8.66 -2.82 -14.83
N GLU A 248 -9.06 -3.98 -15.31
CA GLU A 248 -8.14 -4.93 -15.93
C GLU A 248 -7.42 -4.33 -17.14
N ARG A 249 -8.15 -3.57 -17.95
CA ARG A 249 -7.60 -2.88 -19.11
C ARG A 249 -6.52 -1.87 -18.72
N ASP A 250 -6.81 -1.01 -17.74
CA ASP A 250 -5.89 0.04 -17.28
C ASP A 250 -4.58 -0.56 -16.72
N VAL A 251 -4.70 -1.62 -15.91
CA VAL A 251 -3.53 -2.33 -15.34
C VAL A 251 -2.73 -3.06 -16.44
N THR A 252 -3.43 -3.69 -17.41
CA THR A 252 -2.77 -4.37 -18.55
C THR A 252 -2.00 -3.39 -19.43
N GLU A 253 -2.58 -2.23 -19.72
CA GLU A 253 -1.91 -1.20 -20.53
C GLU A 253 -0.66 -0.66 -19.81
N PHE A 254 -0.71 -0.46 -18.50
CA PHE A 254 0.47 -0.11 -17.71
C PHE A 254 1.54 -1.23 -17.77
N PHE A 255 1.12 -2.49 -17.55
CA PHE A 255 2.01 -3.66 -17.62
C PHE A 255 2.78 -3.72 -18.92
N LEU A 256 2.12 -3.52 -20.05
CA LEU A 256 2.76 -3.58 -21.37
C LEU A 256 3.82 -2.50 -21.56
N LYS A 257 3.66 -1.35 -20.91
CA LYS A 257 4.56 -0.18 -21.06
C LYS A 257 5.69 -0.12 -20.01
N LEU A 258 5.73 -1.04 -19.04
CA LEU A 258 6.79 -1.09 -18.02
C LEU A 258 8.17 -1.19 -18.67
N GLY A 259 9.12 -0.37 -18.18
CA GLY A 259 10.51 -0.31 -18.62
C GLY A 259 11.34 -1.55 -18.28
N THR A 260 10.82 -2.44 -17.44
CA THR A 260 11.45 -3.72 -17.10
C THR A 260 10.82 -4.88 -17.88
N SER A 261 11.63 -5.89 -18.20
CA SER A 261 11.14 -7.18 -18.73
C SER A 261 10.88 -8.20 -17.63
N ASP A 262 11.34 -7.94 -16.38
CA ASP A 262 11.06 -8.77 -15.21
C ASP A 262 9.77 -8.28 -14.55
N LYS A 263 8.63 -8.75 -15.09
CA LYS A 263 7.31 -8.27 -14.69
C LYS A 263 6.25 -9.35 -14.74
N GLU A 264 5.33 -9.31 -13.79
CA GLU A 264 4.20 -10.21 -13.66
C GLU A 264 2.91 -9.44 -13.43
N LEU A 265 1.80 -9.95 -13.97
CA LEU A 265 0.45 -9.46 -13.72
C LEU A 265 -0.42 -10.64 -13.25
N VAL A 266 -0.98 -10.52 -12.05
CA VAL A 266 -1.81 -11.56 -11.44
C VAL A 266 -3.19 -11.01 -11.10
N VAL A 267 -4.23 -11.63 -11.64
CA VAL A 267 -5.61 -11.39 -11.21
C VAL A 267 -5.95 -12.39 -10.11
N LEU A 268 -6.39 -11.87 -8.95
CA LEU A 268 -6.67 -12.66 -7.75
C LEU A 268 -8.17 -13.00 -7.67
N PRO A 269 -8.56 -14.28 -7.94
CA PRO A 269 -9.95 -14.69 -7.90
C PRO A 269 -10.57 -14.52 -6.50
N GLY A 270 -11.84 -14.09 -6.46
CA GLY A 270 -12.58 -13.89 -5.22
C GLY A 270 -12.03 -12.77 -4.34
N GLN A 271 -11.38 -11.76 -4.93
CA GLN A 271 -10.93 -10.56 -4.23
C GLN A 271 -11.53 -9.30 -4.85
N ALA A 272 -11.75 -8.29 -4.01
CA ALA A 272 -12.12 -6.94 -4.38
C ALA A 272 -10.95 -5.99 -4.15
N HIS A 273 -11.20 -4.68 -4.16
CA HIS A 273 -10.18 -3.62 -4.03
C HIS A 273 -9.33 -3.72 -2.74
N VAL A 274 -9.87 -4.21 -1.64
CA VAL A 274 -9.15 -4.35 -0.35
C VAL A 274 -8.79 -5.83 -0.12
N GLY A 275 -7.91 -6.36 -0.98
CA GLY A 275 -7.54 -7.77 -0.98
C GLY A 275 -6.86 -8.25 0.31
N ALA A 276 -6.00 -7.41 0.91
CA ALA A 276 -5.22 -7.75 2.11
C ALA A 276 -6.08 -8.01 3.37
N LEU A 277 -7.33 -7.54 3.40
CA LEU A 277 -8.28 -7.75 4.50
C LEU A 277 -9.48 -8.63 4.10
N GLY A 278 -9.48 -9.17 2.88
CA GLY A 278 -10.52 -10.04 2.37
C GLY A 278 -10.43 -11.49 2.86
N VAL A 279 -11.49 -12.27 2.59
CA VAL A 279 -11.54 -13.71 2.93
C VAL A 279 -10.43 -14.51 2.24
N ASN A 280 -9.96 -14.05 1.07
CA ASN A 280 -8.90 -14.68 0.28
C ASN A 280 -7.53 -13.99 0.44
N ARG A 281 -7.30 -13.21 1.51
CA ARG A 281 -6.06 -12.44 1.74
C ARG A 281 -4.78 -13.25 1.64
N GLU A 282 -4.79 -14.51 2.07
CA GLU A 282 -3.61 -15.37 2.02
C GLU A 282 -3.17 -15.71 0.59
N ARG A 283 -4.07 -15.65 -0.40
CA ARG A 283 -3.69 -15.79 -1.81
C ARG A 283 -2.82 -14.62 -2.27
N LEU A 284 -3.19 -13.39 -1.90
CA LEU A 284 -2.37 -12.20 -2.15
C LEU A 284 -1.01 -12.33 -1.47
N PHE A 285 -1.00 -12.71 -0.19
CA PHE A 285 0.25 -12.87 0.58
C PHE A 285 1.16 -13.94 -0.04
N SER A 286 0.60 -15.06 -0.50
CA SER A 286 1.37 -16.15 -1.11
C SER A 286 1.97 -15.76 -2.45
N VAL A 287 1.22 -15.05 -3.31
CA VAL A 287 1.73 -14.56 -4.60
C VAL A 287 2.84 -13.52 -4.37
N LEU A 288 2.64 -12.60 -3.41
CA LEU A 288 3.66 -11.63 -3.06
C LEU A 288 4.92 -12.32 -2.49
N LEU A 289 4.77 -13.32 -1.63
CA LEU A 289 5.89 -14.08 -1.07
C LEU A 289 6.70 -14.76 -2.18
N GLU A 290 6.04 -15.44 -3.12
CA GLU A 290 6.69 -16.06 -4.26
C GLU A 290 7.52 -15.05 -5.05
N PHE A 291 6.92 -13.92 -5.39
CA PHE A 291 7.60 -12.84 -6.11
C PHE A 291 8.84 -12.33 -5.36
N LEU A 292 8.75 -12.15 -4.03
CA LEU A 292 9.85 -11.63 -3.21
C LEU A 292 10.98 -12.63 -2.97
N THR A 293 10.70 -13.94 -3.08
CA THR A 293 11.67 -15.01 -2.77
C THR A 293 12.17 -15.76 -4.00
N ARG A 294 11.63 -15.46 -5.17
CA ARG A 294 12.06 -16.09 -6.42
C ARG A 294 13.53 -15.82 -6.71
N PRO A 295 14.24 -16.73 -7.41
CA PRO A 295 15.61 -16.49 -7.84
C PRO A 295 15.72 -15.21 -8.70
N ALA A 296 16.82 -14.47 -8.51
CA ALA A 296 17.10 -13.34 -9.39
C ALA A 296 17.20 -13.82 -10.84
N ARG A 297 16.66 -13.02 -11.76
CA ARG A 297 16.79 -13.30 -13.21
C ARG A 297 18.26 -13.35 -13.60
N VAL A 298 18.64 -14.40 -14.31
CA VAL A 298 19.96 -14.52 -14.94
C VAL A 298 19.79 -14.20 -16.43
N ASP A 299 20.34 -13.08 -16.89
CA ASP A 299 20.40 -12.80 -18.30
C ASP A 299 21.42 -13.73 -18.95
N GLY A 300 20.95 -14.61 -19.84
CA GLY A 300 21.83 -15.47 -20.61
C GLY A 300 22.84 -14.61 -21.38
N LYS A 301 24.12 -15.00 -21.36
CA LYS A 301 25.09 -14.43 -22.28
C LYS A 301 24.66 -14.77 -23.70
N VAL A 302 24.27 -13.77 -24.49
CA VAL A 302 24.09 -13.87 -25.94
C VAL A 302 25.44 -13.90 -26.58
#